data_53ddd6a262bc273ea754d48727caf920
#
_entry.id   53ddd6a262bc273ea754d48727caf920
#
_cell.length_a   1.000
_cell.length_b   1.000
_cell.length_c   1.000
_cell.angle_alpha   90.00
_cell.angle_beta   90.00
_cell.angle_gamma   90.00
#
_symmetry.space_group_name_H-M   'P 1'
#
loop_
_entity.id
_entity.type
_entity.pdbx_description
1 polymer ?
#
loop_
_entity_poly.entity_id
_entity_poly.type
_entity_poly.pdbx_seq_one_letter_code
_entity_poly.pdbx_strand_id
1 'polypeptide(L)'
;MENVGFRKLIVWNNAYKLRRMVYEITRRFPKSEMRRVSQMRDAARSVKQNIQEGYGRTLGQYINYLEISKGSLGELSGDIEDCFVDGLITEDEFNKLNELCGKTDYLFMRLIQSLRKKRK
;
A
#
# COMPACT_ATOMS: atom_id res chain seq x y z
N MET A 1 8.05 16.71 -15.43
CA MET A 1 7.50 16.07 -15.78
C MET A 1 6.33 16.01 -15.84
N GLU A 2 5.88 15.79 -16.42
CA GLU A 2 4.73 15.94 -16.68
C GLU A 2 3.84 14.90 -16.69
N ASN A 3 4.18 13.70 -16.86
CA ASN A 3 3.19 12.67 -16.81
C ASN A 3 2.67 12.53 -15.42
N VAL A 4 1.42 12.83 -15.25
CA VAL A 4 0.79 12.75 -13.96
C VAL A 4 -0.33 11.73 -13.95
N GLY A 5 -0.39 10.86 -14.95
CA GLY A 5 -1.50 9.93 -15.10
C GLY A 5 -1.85 9.17 -13.84
N PHE A 6 -0.94 8.28 -13.35
CA PHE A 6 -1.22 7.51 -12.14
C PHE A 6 -1.32 8.39 -10.90
N ARG A 7 -0.69 9.55 -10.91
CA ARG A 7 -0.73 10.46 -9.76
C ARG A 7 -2.11 11.08 -9.53
N LYS A 8 -3.00 10.98 -10.49
CA LYS A 8 -4.39 11.43 -10.31
C LYS A 8 -5.22 10.41 -9.55
N LEU A 9 -4.75 9.18 -9.43
CA LEU A 9 -5.52 8.13 -8.76
C LEU A 9 -5.47 8.31 -7.25
N ILE A 10 -6.64 8.29 -6.63
CA ILE A 10 -6.74 8.39 -5.17
C ILE A 10 -5.99 7.22 -4.52
N VAL A 11 -6.11 6.03 -5.11
CA VAL A 11 -5.46 4.84 -4.57
C VAL A 11 -3.93 5.01 -4.57
N TRP A 12 -3.37 5.62 -5.61
CA TRP A 12 -1.93 5.87 -5.64
C TRP A 12 -1.52 6.88 -4.56
N ASN A 13 -2.31 7.93 -4.39
CA ASN A 13 -2.02 8.95 -3.37
C ASN A 13 -2.05 8.35 -1.97
N ASN A 14 -3.03 7.48 -1.70
CA ASN A 14 -3.10 6.80 -0.40
C ASN A 14 -1.92 5.84 -0.21
N ALA A 15 -1.53 5.13 -1.27
CA ALA A 15 -0.38 4.21 -1.22
C ALA A 15 0.92 4.98 -0.93
N TYR A 16 1.08 6.13 -1.56
CA TYR A 16 2.24 6.99 -1.34
C TYR A 16 2.28 7.48 0.12
N LYS A 17 1.13 7.90 0.64
CA LYS A 17 1.01 8.35 2.03
C LYS A 17 1.35 7.22 3.00
N LEU A 18 0.85 6.01 2.73
CA LEU A 18 1.18 4.83 3.55
C LEU A 18 2.68 4.58 3.57
N ARG A 19 3.32 4.65 2.41
CA ARG A 19 4.75 4.45 2.34
C ARG A 19 5.49 5.46 3.22
N ARG A 20 5.11 6.72 3.15
CA ARG A 20 5.75 7.76 3.95
C ARG A 20 5.53 7.51 5.44
N MET A 21 4.32 7.15 5.84
CA MET A 21 4.01 6.87 7.24
C MET A 21 4.82 5.69 7.77
N VAL A 22 4.93 4.63 6.98
CA VAL A 22 5.70 3.44 7.37
C VAL A 22 7.17 3.80 7.56
N TYR A 23 7.76 4.57 6.62
CA TYR A 23 9.16 4.98 6.74
C TYR A 23 9.37 5.83 7.98
N GLU A 24 8.46 6.75 8.24
CA GLU A 24 8.59 7.63 9.39
C GLU A 24 8.52 6.87 10.72
N ILE A 25 7.53 6.00 10.84
CA ILE A 25 7.31 5.26 12.07
C ILE A 25 8.44 4.27 12.34
N THR A 26 8.91 3.58 11.30
CA THR A 26 9.94 2.54 11.48
C THR A 26 11.32 3.10 11.75
N ARG A 27 11.55 4.41 11.56
CA ARG A 27 12.86 5.00 11.86
C ARG A 27 13.30 4.79 13.30
N ARG A 28 12.35 4.74 14.21
CA ARG A 28 12.68 4.61 15.63
C ARG A 28 12.71 3.16 16.13
N PHE A 29 12.43 2.21 15.24
CA PHE A 29 12.45 0.79 15.65
C PHE A 29 13.87 0.40 16.00
N PRO A 30 14.04 -0.47 17.04
CA PRO A 30 15.39 -0.89 17.42
C PRO A 30 16.04 -1.74 16.35
N LYS A 31 17.37 -1.83 16.39
CA LYS A 31 18.12 -2.57 15.39
C LYS A 31 17.73 -4.04 15.32
N SER A 32 17.27 -4.59 16.44
CA SER A 32 16.80 -5.98 16.47
C SER A 32 15.61 -6.22 15.55
N GLU A 33 14.91 -5.14 15.14
CA GLU A 33 13.75 -5.24 14.26
C GLU A 33 14.08 -4.91 12.81
N MET A 34 15.35 -4.90 12.43
CA MET A 34 15.74 -4.49 11.09
C MET A 34 15.09 -5.31 9.99
N ARG A 35 14.93 -6.61 10.19
CA ARG A 35 14.29 -7.45 9.19
C ARG A 35 12.82 -7.04 9.00
N ARG A 36 12.12 -6.81 10.10
CA ARG A 36 10.72 -6.37 10.07
C ARG A 36 10.61 -5.02 9.35
N VAL A 37 11.49 -4.09 9.68
CA VAL A 37 11.52 -2.77 9.04
C VAL A 37 11.67 -2.92 7.54
N SER A 38 12.63 -3.75 7.12
CA SER A 38 12.88 -3.97 5.69
C SER A 38 11.65 -4.55 5.00
N GLN A 39 11.02 -5.56 5.59
CA GLN A 39 9.82 -6.18 5.03
C GLN A 39 8.68 -5.18 4.90
N MET A 40 8.44 -4.39 5.93
CA MET A 40 7.36 -3.41 5.92
C MET A 40 7.59 -2.34 4.88
N ARG A 41 8.83 -1.86 4.77
CA ARG A 41 9.17 -0.84 3.77
C ARG A 41 9.03 -1.39 2.35
N ASP A 42 9.44 -2.62 2.13
CA ASP A 42 9.30 -3.26 0.83
C ASP A 42 7.82 -3.43 0.47
N ALA A 43 7.01 -3.88 1.42
CA ALA A 43 5.57 -4.05 1.18
C ALA A 43 4.93 -2.69 0.87
N ALA A 44 5.23 -1.68 1.66
CA ALA A 44 4.67 -0.35 1.47
C ALA A 44 5.06 0.23 0.11
N ARG A 45 6.32 0.04 -0.30
CA ARG A 45 6.78 0.51 -1.60
C ARG A 45 6.07 -0.26 -2.72
N SER A 46 5.89 -1.56 -2.54
CA SER A 46 5.26 -2.41 -3.55
C SER A 46 3.82 -1.98 -3.84
N VAL A 47 3.08 -1.53 -2.81
CA VAL A 47 1.70 -1.08 -3.01
C VAL A 47 1.64 0.02 -4.08
N LYS A 48 2.45 1.05 -3.93
CA LYS A 48 2.40 2.16 -4.89
C LYS A 48 3.13 1.84 -6.20
N GLN A 49 4.22 1.09 -6.13
CA GLN A 49 5.04 0.82 -7.29
C GLN A 49 4.28 0.00 -8.33
N ASN A 50 3.49 -0.97 -7.90
CA ASN A 50 2.74 -1.80 -8.82
C ASN A 50 1.59 -1.04 -9.48
N ILE A 51 1.02 -0.03 -8.84
CA ILE A 51 0.07 0.85 -9.49
C ILE A 51 0.76 1.55 -10.67
N GLN A 52 1.95 2.09 -10.43
CA GLN A 52 2.72 2.78 -11.46
C GLN A 52 3.08 1.86 -12.61
N GLU A 53 3.53 0.64 -12.28
CA GLU A 53 3.94 -0.33 -13.29
C GLU A 53 2.79 -0.74 -14.19
N GLY A 54 1.60 -0.86 -13.64
CA GLY A 54 0.44 -1.31 -14.41
C GLY A 54 -0.25 -0.21 -15.21
N TYR A 55 -0.10 1.03 -14.74
CA TYR A 55 -0.81 2.14 -15.36
C TYR A 55 -0.34 2.36 -16.80
N GLY A 56 -1.27 2.44 -17.71
CA GLY A 56 -0.94 2.65 -19.13
C GLY A 56 -0.64 1.38 -19.90
N ARG A 57 -0.66 0.23 -19.25
CA ARG A 57 -0.52 -1.06 -19.93
C ARG A 57 -1.88 -1.53 -20.44
N THR A 58 -1.93 -2.72 -21.03
CA THR A 58 -3.22 -3.30 -21.42
C THR A 58 -4.12 -3.42 -20.20
N LEU A 59 -5.42 -3.47 -20.43
CA LEU A 59 -6.39 -3.53 -19.34
C LEU A 59 -6.14 -4.74 -18.43
N GLY A 60 -5.89 -5.92 -19.03
CA GLY A 60 -5.62 -7.12 -18.27
C GLY A 60 -4.36 -7.00 -17.43
N GLN A 61 -3.29 -6.42 -17.99
CA GLN A 61 -2.05 -6.21 -17.25
C GLN A 61 -2.26 -5.22 -16.10
N TYR A 62 -2.98 -4.15 -16.34
CA TYR A 62 -3.27 -3.17 -15.31
C TYR A 62 -4.00 -3.81 -14.13
N ILE A 63 -5.03 -4.62 -14.42
CA ILE A 63 -5.76 -5.33 -13.39
C ILE A 63 -4.81 -6.23 -12.58
N ASN A 64 -3.93 -6.97 -13.26
CA ASN A 64 -2.97 -7.85 -12.58
C ASN A 64 -2.06 -7.08 -11.64
N TYR A 65 -1.53 -5.94 -12.08
CA TYR A 65 -0.67 -5.12 -11.23
C TYR A 65 -1.43 -4.55 -10.03
N LEU A 66 -2.68 -4.17 -10.22
CA LEU A 66 -3.51 -3.70 -9.10
C LEU A 66 -3.77 -4.82 -8.10
N GLU A 67 -3.95 -6.05 -8.56
CA GLU A 67 -4.11 -7.19 -7.66
C GLU A 67 -2.83 -7.43 -6.84
N ILE A 68 -1.66 -7.27 -7.47
CA ILE A 68 -0.39 -7.40 -6.75
C ILE A 68 -0.29 -6.30 -5.69
N SER A 69 -0.64 -5.07 -6.04
CA SER A 69 -0.65 -3.96 -5.09
C SER A 69 -1.55 -4.26 -3.90
N LYS A 70 -2.75 -4.77 -4.18
CA LYS A 70 -3.72 -5.11 -3.13
C LYS A 70 -3.16 -6.20 -2.21
N GLY A 71 -2.48 -7.19 -2.79
CA GLY A 71 -1.82 -8.23 -2.01
C GLY A 71 -0.74 -7.69 -1.10
N SER A 72 0.10 -6.78 -1.63
CA SER A 72 1.14 -6.13 -0.82
C SER A 72 0.54 -5.32 0.32
N LEU A 73 -0.60 -4.68 0.07
CA LEU A 73 -1.30 -3.93 1.10
C LEU A 73 -1.78 -4.85 2.22
N GLY A 74 -2.27 -6.04 1.86
CA GLY A 74 -2.68 -7.03 2.85
C GLY A 74 -1.51 -7.47 3.72
N GLU A 75 -0.34 -7.70 3.12
CA GLU A 75 0.87 -8.05 3.88
C GLU A 75 1.25 -6.92 4.82
N LEU A 76 1.23 -5.69 4.34
CA LEU A 76 1.56 -4.52 5.15
C LEU A 76 0.59 -4.38 6.32
N SER A 77 -0.69 -4.58 6.08
CA SER A 77 -1.71 -4.49 7.12
C SER A 77 -1.45 -5.51 8.23
N GLY A 78 -1.07 -6.73 7.86
CA GLY A 78 -0.71 -7.76 8.84
C GLY A 78 0.50 -7.37 9.65
N ASP A 79 1.53 -6.83 8.99
CA ASP A 79 2.75 -6.38 9.68
C ASP A 79 2.45 -5.24 10.66
N ILE A 80 1.57 -4.33 10.29
CA ILE A 80 1.17 -3.21 11.16
C ILE A 80 0.48 -3.76 12.41
N GLU A 81 -0.40 -4.73 12.24
CA GLU A 81 -1.08 -5.35 13.37
C GLU A 81 -0.07 -6.02 14.30
N ASP A 82 0.88 -6.75 13.74
CA ASP A 82 1.93 -7.40 14.53
C ASP A 82 2.76 -6.38 15.31
N CYS A 83 3.08 -5.24 14.68
CA CYS A 83 3.82 -4.18 15.35
C CYS A 83 3.07 -3.65 16.55
N PHE A 84 1.76 -3.51 16.44
CA PHE A 84 0.95 -3.03 17.54
C PHE A 84 0.92 -4.05 18.68
N VAL A 85 0.69 -5.33 18.34
CA VAL A 85 0.66 -6.41 19.32
C VAL A 85 2.01 -6.50 20.05
N ASP A 86 3.10 -6.31 19.34
CA ASP A 86 4.46 -6.41 19.89
C ASP A 86 4.94 -5.12 20.58
N GLY A 87 4.10 -4.10 20.65
CA GLY A 87 4.42 -2.87 21.38
C GLY A 87 5.37 -1.94 20.66
N LEU A 88 5.54 -2.08 19.35
CA LEU A 88 6.45 -1.24 18.58
C LEU A 88 5.83 0.07 18.14
N ILE A 89 4.51 0.13 18.06
CA ILE A 89 3.79 1.35 17.70
C ILE A 89 2.68 1.60 18.71
N THR A 90 2.28 2.87 18.83
CA THR A 90 1.21 3.27 19.74
C THR A 90 -0.15 2.92 19.16
N GLU A 91 -1.16 2.92 20.00
CA GLU A 91 -2.53 2.70 19.55
C GLU A 91 -2.96 3.75 18.54
N ASP A 92 -2.57 5.00 18.77
CA ASP A 92 -2.89 6.09 17.85
C ASP A 92 -2.27 5.85 16.46
N GLU A 93 -1.01 5.44 16.45
CA GLU A 93 -0.31 5.12 15.20
C GLU A 93 -0.97 3.95 14.50
N PHE A 94 -1.32 2.91 15.26
CA PHE A 94 -1.99 1.75 14.71
C PHE A 94 -3.32 2.16 14.08
N ASN A 95 -4.12 2.95 14.78
CA ASN A 95 -5.43 3.36 14.27
C ASN A 95 -5.33 4.14 12.98
N LYS A 96 -4.36 5.05 12.90
CA LYS A 96 -4.16 5.86 11.70
C LYS A 96 -3.74 5.01 10.51
N LEU A 97 -2.78 4.12 10.72
CA LEU A 97 -2.30 3.23 9.66
C LEU A 97 -3.39 2.26 9.23
N ASN A 98 -4.09 1.68 10.20
CA ASN A 98 -5.13 0.70 9.93
C ASN A 98 -6.28 1.32 9.15
N GLU A 99 -6.67 2.53 9.50
CA GLU A 99 -7.73 3.24 8.81
C GLU A 99 -7.34 3.51 7.36
N LEU A 100 -6.12 3.97 7.13
CA LEU A 100 -5.67 4.28 5.78
C LEU A 100 -5.54 3.00 4.95
N CYS A 101 -5.06 1.90 5.56
CA CYS A 101 -5.01 0.61 4.87
C CYS A 101 -6.40 0.15 4.44
N GLY A 102 -7.37 0.27 5.33
CA GLY A 102 -8.74 -0.14 5.03
C GLY A 102 -9.36 0.66 3.90
N LYS A 103 -9.19 1.98 3.94
CA LYS A 103 -9.68 2.86 2.88
C LYS A 103 -9.03 2.53 1.54
N THR A 104 -7.73 2.29 1.57
CA THR A 104 -6.97 2.01 0.36
C THR A 104 -7.36 0.66 -0.23
N ASP A 105 -7.54 -0.35 0.62
CA ASP A 105 -8.00 -1.66 0.17
C ASP A 105 -9.36 -1.57 -0.51
N TYR A 106 -10.27 -0.81 0.09
CA TYR A 106 -11.60 -0.60 -0.49
C TYR A 106 -11.50 0.06 -1.87
N LEU A 107 -10.63 1.05 -2.00
CA LEU A 107 -10.44 1.73 -3.28
C LEU A 107 -9.87 0.80 -4.35
N PHE A 108 -8.92 -0.07 -3.98
CA PHE A 108 -8.42 -1.09 -4.89
C PHE A 108 -9.55 -1.99 -5.36
N MET A 109 -10.35 -2.47 -4.43
CA MET A 109 -11.45 -3.37 -4.76
C MET A 109 -12.41 -2.72 -5.76
N ARG A 110 -12.80 -1.47 -5.49
CA ARG A 110 -13.73 -0.76 -6.38
C ARG A 110 -13.14 -0.51 -7.75
N LEU A 111 -11.87 -0.12 -7.79
CA LEU A 111 -11.19 0.14 -9.06
C LEU A 111 -11.08 -1.13 -9.89
N ILE A 112 -10.65 -2.22 -9.26
CA ILE A 112 -10.50 -3.50 -9.95
C ILE A 112 -11.85 -3.98 -10.50
N GLN A 113 -12.91 -3.87 -9.69
CA GLN A 113 -14.25 -4.25 -10.14
C GLN A 113 -14.68 -3.43 -11.36
N SER A 114 -14.44 -2.13 -11.31
CA SER A 114 -14.79 -1.23 -12.40
C SER A 114 -14.07 -1.61 -13.69
N LEU A 115 -12.78 -1.92 -13.58
CA LEU A 115 -11.96 -2.28 -14.74
C LEU A 115 -12.37 -3.64 -15.31
N ARG A 116 -12.73 -4.59 -14.45
CA ARG A 116 -13.18 -5.90 -14.90
C ARG A 116 -14.48 -5.80 -15.72
N LYS A 117 -15.34 -4.88 -15.38
CA LYS A 117 -16.55 -4.65 -16.17
C LYS A 117 -16.24 -4.19 -17.58
N LYS A 118 -15.20 -3.39 -17.73
CA LYS A 118 -14.79 -2.90 -19.05
C LYS A 118 -14.14 -3.98 -19.89
N ARG A 119 -13.69 -5.06 -19.26
CA ARG A 119 -12.93 -6.10 -19.92
C ARG A 119 -13.79 -7.00 -20.80
N LYS A 120 -15.06 -6.97 -20.66
CA LYS A 120 -15.96 -7.83 -21.43
C LYS A 120 -16.05 -7.45 -22.90
#